data_9d0c8109ecbf05c73afe26458790de4f
#
_entry.id   9d0c8109ecbf05c73afe26458790de4f
#
_cell.length_a   1.000
_cell.length_b   1.000
_cell.length_c   1.000
_cell.angle_alpha   90.00
_cell.angle_beta   90.00
_cell.angle_gamma   90.00
#
_symmetry.space_group_name_H-M   'P 1'
#
loop_
_entity.id
_entity.type
_entity.pdbx_description
1 polymer ?
#
loop_
_entity_poly.entity_id
_entity_poly.type
_entity_poly.pdbx_seq_one_letter_code
_entity_poly.pdbx_strand_id
1 'polypeptide(L)'
;LTLLQKKEKPRLIVIGLLYSETYSLLMDSRRFTPYEAVFLGLHELDRLAEVLTKDTAMVITETVTNPLCGVPDLERIGKLANAQGVPFVVDNTLASPANCQPVDWGADYVIHSTTKYLSGTNDHAGGAVLVKCPENAKGLKKFQQNWGLEISPLETEVLQKRMLDFEERMQRFNENSLAVAHFLEAHSAVNRVYYACSPSDVSSSAAPKLLSGNGGVVSFVLKNDTEENLRRFYDGEFTSIFKAPTLGSNETLVCPYSLLTHYHDSDEDLLEIELPRHLIRIASGSENEIEPIIADLNSALARTTH
;
A
#
# COMPACT_ATOMS: atom_id res chain seq x y z
N LEU A 1 1.76 7.07 -17.37
CA LEU A 1 2.34 7.19 -18.72
C LEU A 1 1.93 8.49 -19.42
N THR A 2 0.65 8.86 -19.44
CA THR A 2 0.17 10.11 -20.11
C THR A 2 0.81 11.38 -19.58
N LEU A 3 1.19 11.44 -18.30
CA LEU A 3 1.91 12.58 -17.73
C LEU A 3 3.36 12.61 -18.19
N LEU A 4 4.02 11.45 -18.25
CA LEU A 4 5.40 11.34 -18.72
C LEU A 4 5.56 11.79 -20.17
N GLN A 5 4.60 11.49 -21.03
CA GLN A 5 4.61 11.88 -22.44
C GLN A 5 4.47 13.39 -22.71
N LYS A 6 4.10 14.18 -21.70
CA LYS A 6 3.96 15.63 -21.84
C LYS A 6 5.28 16.40 -21.75
N LYS A 7 6.39 15.76 -21.42
CA LYS A 7 7.70 16.38 -21.27
C LYS A 7 8.69 15.82 -22.29
N GLU A 8 9.65 16.61 -22.72
CA GLU A 8 10.69 16.19 -23.69
C GLU A 8 11.71 15.24 -23.04
N LYS A 9 12.11 15.53 -21.80
CA LYS A 9 12.98 14.67 -20.96
C LYS A 9 12.30 14.46 -19.61
N PRO A 10 11.31 13.58 -19.56
CA PRO A 10 10.51 13.47 -18.35
C PRO A 10 11.29 12.84 -17.20
N ARG A 11 11.11 13.39 -15.99
CA ARG A 11 11.57 12.82 -14.74
C ARG A 11 10.37 12.34 -13.93
N LEU A 12 10.47 11.15 -13.40
CA LEU A 12 9.53 10.58 -12.43
C LEU A 12 10.20 10.57 -11.05
N ILE A 13 9.52 11.11 -10.04
CA ILE A 13 9.95 10.97 -8.65
C ILE A 13 9.01 10.01 -7.96
N VAL A 14 9.58 8.97 -7.36
CA VAL A 14 8.89 7.96 -6.55
C VAL A 14 9.31 8.15 -5.10
N ILE A 15 8.33 8.24 -4.18
CA ILE A 15 8.59 8.41 -2.75
C ILE A 15 8.05 7.20 -2.01
N GLY A 16 8.93 6.52 -1.26
CA GLY A 16 8.66 5.27 -0.57
C GLY A 16 8.51 4.08 -1.52
N LEU A 17 8.17 2.94 -0.94
CA LEU A 17 7.87 1.73 -1.71
C LEU A 17 6.52 1.88 -2.42
N LEU A 18 6.43 1.35 -3.63
CA LEU A 18 5.18 1.20 -4.37
C LEU A 18 4.82 -0.29 -4.46
N TYR A 19 3.56 -0.56 -4.68
CA TYR A 19 3.09 -1.88 -5.06
C TYR A 19 3.92 -2.44 -6.22
N SER A 20 4.36 -3.70 -6.10
CA SER A 20 5.32 -4.32 -7.02
C SER A 20 4.94 -4.22 -8.50
N GLU A 21 3.67 -4.41 -8.83
CA GLU A 21 3.19 -4.30 -10.21
C GLU A 21 3.19 -2.84 -10.71
N THR A 22 2.95 -1.87 -9.83
CA THR A 22 3.07 -0.44 -10.18
C THR A 22 4.54 -0.10 -10.46
N TYR A 23 5.44 -0.58 -9.63
CA TYR A 23 6.88 -0.42 -9.83
C TYR A 23 7.32 -1.06 -11.16
N SER A 24 6.96 -2.33 -11.39
CA SER A 24 7.29 -3.06 -12.61
C SER A 24 6.73 -2.35 -13.85
N LEU A 25 5.48 -1.91 -13.82
CA LEU A 25 4.86 -1.15 -14.91
C LEU A 25 5.64 0.12 -15.22
N LEU A 26 6.05 0.86 -14.18
CA LEU A 26 6.86 2.07 -14.36
C LEU A 26 8.23 1.72 -14.97
N MET A 27 8.91 0.71 -14.48
CA MET A 27 10.23 0.32 -15.02
C MET A 27 10.16 -0.18 -16.45
N ASP A 28 9.21 -1.04 -16.77
CA ASP A 28 9.03 -1.58 -18.12
C ASP A 28 8.60 -0.51 -19.13
N SER A 29 7.81 0.47 -18.69
CA SER A 29 7.38 1.57 -19.56
C SER A 29 8.51 2.45 -20.08
N ARG A 30 9.69 2.44 -19.43
CA ARG A 30 10.91 3.11 -19.93
C ARG A 30 11.34 2.65 -21.32
N ARG A 31 10.99 1.42 -21.71
CA ARG A 31 11.26 0.88 -23.05
C ARG A 31 10.50 1.62 -24.15
N PHE A 32 9.33 2.19 -23.80
CA PHE A 32 8.44 2.86 -24.76
C PHE A 32 8.41 4.38 -24.56
N THR A 33 8.67 4.83 -23.35
CA THR A 33 8.72 6.25 -22.97
C THR A 33 9.94 6.45 -22.08
N PRO A 34 11.10 6.79 -22.65
CA PRO A 34 12.32 7.01 -21.86
C PRO A 34 12.12 8.14 -20.84
N TYR A 35 12.47 7.90 -19.59
CA TYR A 35 12.46 8.89 -18.52
C TYR A 35 13.50 8.54 -17.46
N GLU A 36 13.90 9.55 -16.71
CA GLU A 36 14.71 9.40 -15.51
C GLU A 36 13.77 9.09 -14.32
N ALA A 37 14.06 8.04 -13.55
CA ALA A 37 13.37 7.79 -12.29
C ALA A 37 14.30 8.11 -11.12
N VAL A 38 13.79 8.90 -10.17
CA VAL A 38 14.43 9.22 -8.91
C VAL A 38 13.62 8.59 -7.79
N PHE A 39 14.25 7.74 -7.00
CA PHE A 39 13.65 7.09 -5.84
C PHE A 39 14.10 7.79 -4.57
N LEU A 40 13.17 8.12 -3.69
CA LEU A 40 13.42 8.68 -2.38
C LEU A 40 12.78 7.78 -1.32
N GLY A 41 13.56 7.34 -0.34
CA GLY A 41 13.04 6.75 0.87
C GLY A 41 12.18 7.75 1.67
N LEU A 42 11.31 7.27 2.55
CA LEU A 42 10.49 8.18 3.39
C LEU A 42 11.36 9.07 4.29
N HIS A 43 12.51 8.58 4.71
CA HIS A 43 13.49 9.34 5.50
C HIS A 43 14.29 10.38 4.67
N GLU A 44 14.23 10.30 3.32
CA GLU A 44 14.92 11.20 2.39
C GLU A 44 14.05 12.34 1.87
N LEU A 45 12.86 12.54 2.44
CA LEU A 45 11.91 13.54 1.96
C LEU A 45 12.45 14.98 1.93
N ASP A 46 13.50 15.26 2.72
CA ASP A 46 14.20 16.54 2.69
C ASP A 46 14.86 16.82 1.33
N ARG A 47 15.26 15.78 0.60
CA ARG A 47 15.87 15.88 -0.73
C ARG A 47 14.87 16.20 -1.84
N LEU A 48 13.55 16.09 -1.56
CA LEU A 48 12.52 16.31 -2.60
C LEU A 48 12.65 17.68 -3.27
N ALA A 49 12.90 18.73 -2.50
CA ALA A 49 13.06 20.09 -3.04
C ALA A 49 14.26 20.23 -4.00
N GLU A 50 15.32 19.42 -3.78
CA GLU A 50 16.53 19.44 -4.61
C GLU A 50 16.34 18.68 -5.93
N VAL A 51 15.56 17.59 -5.91
CA VAL A 51 15.37 16.75 -7.11
C VAL A 51 14.19 17.20 -7.98
N LEU A 52 13.25 18.00 -7.44
CA LEU A 52 12.18 18.60 -8.20
C LEU A 52 12.73 19.60 -9.21
N THR A 53 12.40 19.40 -10.49
CA THR A 53 12.82 20.27 -11.59
C THR A 53 11.66 20.57 -12.54
N LYS A 54 11.86 21.52 -13.45
CA LYS A 54 10.87 21.80 -14.52
C LYS A 54 10.60 20.60 -15.45
N ASP A 55 11.52 19.63 -15.50
CA ASP A 55 11.40 18.41 -16.30
C ASP A 55 10.71 17.28 -15.53
N THR A 56 10.43 17.49 -14.23
CA THR A 56 9.63 16.53 -13.44
C THR A 56 8.22 16.45 -14.01
N ALA A 57 7.84 15.26 -14.46
CA ALA A 57 6.53 15.00 -15.05
C ALA A 57 5.47 14.67 -14.01
N MET A 58 5.89 14.02 -12.93
CA MET A 58 5.05 13.75 -11.76
C MET A 58 5.86 13.29 -10.56
N VAL A 59 5.27 13.46 -9.38
CA VAL A 59 5.66 12.80 -8.13
C VAL A 59 4.60 11.77 -7.82
N ILE A 60 5.00 10.55 -7.44
CA ILE A 60 4.08 9.47 -7.06
C ILE A 60 4.48 8.86 -5.71
N THR A 61 3.49 8.55 -4.89
CA THR A 61 3.64 7.80 -3.64
C THR A 61 2.38 7.01 -3.33
N GLU A 62 2.42 6.14 -2.34
CA GLU A 62 1.25 5.55 -1.70
C GLU A 62 0.92 6.32 -0.40
N THR A 63 -0.34 6.38 -0.01
CA THR A 63 -0.74 6.99 1.29
C THR A 63 -0.16 6.20 2.47
N VAL A 64 -0.22 4.88 2.36
CA VAL A 64 0.40 3.91 3.27
C VAL A 64 1.16 2.94 2.40
N THR A 65 2.48 2.84 2.58
CA THR A 65 3.33 2.00 1.73
C THR A 65 3.14 0.51 2.03
N ASN A 66 3.07 -0.30 0.99
CA ASN A 66 3.00 -1.75 1.13
C ASN A 66 4.41 -2.36 0.91
N PRO A 67 4.90 -3.23 1.80
CA PRO A 67 4.27 -3.82 2.98
C PRO A 67 4.62 -3.18 4.32
N LEU A 68 5.51 -2.20 4.36
CA LEU A 68 6.09 -1.67 5.61
C LEU A 68 5.20 -0.62 6.28
N CYS A 69 4.05 -0.31 5.72
CA CYS A 69 3.03 0.58 6.28
C CYS A 69 3.54 2.00 6.64
N GLY A 70 4.64 2.45 6.05
CA GLY A 70 5.13 3.81 6.21
C GLY A 70 4.15 4.84 5.64
N VAL A 71 4.07 6.01 6.25
CA VAL A 71 3.13 7.08 5.87
C VAL A 71 3.91 8.33 5.49
N PRO A 72 4.05 8.63 4.18
CA PRO A 72 4.74 9.82 3.71
C PRO A 72 3.99 11.10 4.13
N ASP A 73 4.70 12.17 4.36
CA ASP A 73 4.10 13.49 4.63
C ASP A 73 3.49 14.06 3.33
N LEU A 74 2.24 13.66 3.03
CA LEU A 74 1.52 14.08 1.83
C LEU A 74 1.37 15.59 1.74
N GLU A 75 1.17 16.29 2.88
CA GLU A 75 1.05 17.75 2.89
C GLU A 75 2.34 18.41 2.40
N ARG A 76 3.48 17.96 2.90
CA ARG A 76 4.79 18.48 2.49
C ARG A 76 5.06 18.19 1.02
N ILE A 77 4.81 16.96 0.57
CA ILE A 77 4.97 16.57 -0.83
C ILE A 77 4.08 17.41 -1.73
N GLY A 78 2.78 17.51 -1.39
CA GLY A 78 1.81 18.29 -2.15
C GLY A 78 2.17 19.77 -2.26
N LYS A 79 2.63 20.40 -1.16
CA LYS A 79 3.10 21.79 -1.16
C LYS A 79 4.28 21.99 -2.10
N LEU A 80 5.28 21.13 -2.05
CA LEU A 80 6.48 21.23 -2.88
C LEU A 80 6.16 20.98 -4.36
N ALA A 81 5.41 19.92 -4.68
CA ALA A 81 5.01 19.60 -6.04
C ALA A 81 4.16 20.73 -6.66
N ASN A 82 3.13 21.18 -5.96
CA ASN A 82 2.22 22.24 -6.43
C ASN A 82 2.94 23.58 -6.63
N ALA A 83 3.89 23.92 -5.78
CA ALA A 83 4.70 25.13 -5.93
C ALA A 83 5.53 25.15 -7.23
N GLN A 84 5.89 23.96 -7.76
CA GLN A 84 6.62 23.79 -9.01
C GLN A 84 5.70 23.45 -10.20
N GLY A 85 4.37 23.40 -9.98
CA GLY A 85 3.40 23.00 -11.00
C GLY A 85 3.59 21.54 -11.48
N VAL A 86 4.13 20.68 -10.60
CA VAL A 86 4.36 19.27 -10.86
C VAL A 86 3.16 18.45 -10.38
N PRO A 87 2.55 17.60 -11.23
CA PRO A 87 1.46 16.72 -10.83
C PRO A 87 1.85 15.81 -9.67
N PHE A 88 1.01 15.76 -8.64
CA PHE A 88 1.15 14.86 -7.51
C PHE A 88 0.11 13.74 -7.57
N VAL A 89 0.60 12.51 -7.62
CA VAL A 89 -0.18 11.27 -7.75
C VAL A 89 -0.07 10.47 -6.47
N VAL A 90 -1.19 10.06 -5.91
CA VAL A 90 -1.23 9.25 -4.68
C VAL A 90 -2.05 7.99 -4.91
N ASP A 91 -1.46 6.82 -4.70
CA ASP A 91 -2.22 5.59 -4.57
C ASP A 91 -2.74 5.49 -3.12
N ASN A 92 -4.05 5.59 -2.98
CA ASN A 92 -4.73 5.59 -1.69
C ASN A 92 -5.41 4.25 -1.38
N THR A 93 -4.93 3.16 -1.99
CA THR A 93 -5.56 1.85 -1.87
C THR A 93 -5.54 1.35 -0.42
N LEU A 94 -4.39 1.45 0.29
CA LEU A 94 -4.25 0.89 1.64
C LEU A 94 -4.96 1.71 2.72
N ALA A 95 -4.96 3.03 2.62
CA ALA A 95 -5.71 3.87 3.54
C ALA A 95 -7.21 3.87 3.22
N SER A 96 -7.58 3.76 1.95
CA SER A 96 -8.93 3.95 1.45
C SER A 96 -9.46 5.39 1.61
N PRO A 97 -10.55 5.77 0.95
CA PRO A 97 -11.13 7.11 1.13
C PRO A 97 -11.74 7.34 2.52
N ALA A 98 -11.98 6.28 3.32
CA ALA A 98 -12.47 6.41 4.68
C ALA A 98 -11.38 6.92 5.63
N ASN A 99 -10.12 6.51 5.43
CA ASN A 99 -9.04 6.88 6.35
C ASN A 99 -8.21 8.08 5.86
N CYS A 100 -8.18 8.36 4.55
CA CYS A 100 -7.47 9.51 4.00
C CYS A 100 -8.10 10.02 2.71
N GLN A 101 -8.10 11.33 2.53
CA GLN A 101 -8.48 11.99 1.28
C GLN A 101 -7.30 12.80 0.75
N PRO A 102 -6.41 12.21 -0.09
CA PRO A 102 -5.17 12.85 -0.52
C PRO A 102 -5.34 14.17 -1.27
N VAL A 103 -6.51 14.43 -1.86
CA VAL A 103 -6.82 15.72 -2.51
C VAL A 103 -6.70 16.88 -1.52
N ASP A 104 -7.07 16.69 -0.26
CA ASP A 104 -6.98 17.71 0.80
C ASP A 104 -5.51 18.04 1.14
N TRP A 105 -4.62 17.10 0.84
CA TRP A 105 -3.17 17.22 1.04
C TRP A 105 -2.41 17.61 -0.23
N GLY A 106 -3.12 18.00 -1.27
CA GLY A 106 -2.53 18.54 -2.49
C GLY A 106 -2.35 17.58 -3.64
N ALA A 107 -2.86 16.35 -3.55
CA ALA A 107 -2.85 15.41 -4.68
C ALA A 107 -3.72 15.92 -5.83
N ASP A 108 -3.20 15.82 -7.06
CA ASP A 108 -3.93 16.11 -8.29
C ASP A 108 -4.66 14.87 -8.83
N TYR A 109 -4.09 13.71 -8.55
CA TYR A 109 -4.62 12.40 -8.94
C TYR A 109 -4.58 11.45 -7.75
N VAL A 110 -5.71 10.77 -7.52
CA VAL A 110 -5.81 9.73 -6.49
C VAL A 110 -6.21 8.42 -7.16
N ILE A 111 -5.44 7.38 -6.88
CA ILE A 111 -5.65 6.04 -7.42
C ILE A 111 -6.21 5.13 -6.31
N HIS A 112 -7.12 4.26 -6.67
CA HIS A 112 -7.61 3.17 -5.82
C HIS A 112 -7.69 1.88 -6.61
N SER A 113 -7.22 0.78 -6.05
CA SER A 113 -7.66 -0.54 -6.46
C SER A 113 -9.06 -0.79 -5.89
N THR A 114 -10.06 -0.88 -6.78
CA THR A 114 -11.42 -1.23 -6.35
C THR A 114 -11.55 -2.69 -5.96
N THR A 115 -10.58 -3.53 -6.34
CA THR A 115 -10.43 -4.93 -5.93
C THR A 115 -10.32 -5.10 -4.41
N LYS A 116 -9.72 -4.12 -3.72
CA LYS A 116 -9.37 -4.20 -2.30
C LYS A 116 -10.54 -3.78 -1.41
N TYR A 117 -10.32 -2.90 -0.45
CA TYR A 117 -11.33 -2.49 0.54
C TYR A 117 -12.65 -1.99 -0.05
N LEU A 118 -12.63 -1.38 -1.24
CA LEU A 118 -13.86 -0.87 -1.86
C LEU A 118 -14.83 -2.00 -2.23
N SER A 119 -14.34 -3.13 -2.75
CA SER A 119 -15.17 -4.30 -2.98
C SER A 119 -15.33 -5.20 -1.74
N GLY A 120 -14.25 -5.37 -0.97
CA GLY A 120 -14.23 -6.15 0.26
C GLY A 120 -14.23 -7.67 0.08
N THR A 121 -14.16 -8.19 -1.14
CA THR A 121 -14.37 -9.63 -1.42
C THR A 121 -13.27 -10.26 -2.27
N ASN A 122 -12.36 -9.47 -2.84
CA ASN A 122 -11.25 -9.93 -3.72
C ASN A 122 -11.66 -10.74 -4.96
N ASP A 123 -12.95 -10.78 -5.32
CA ASP A 123 -13.49 -11.45 -6.52
C ASP A 123 -13.89 -10.44 -7.62
N HIS A 124 -13.54 -9.18 -7.42
CA HIS A 124 -13.71 -8.07 -8.35
C HIS A 124 -12.34 -7.53 -8.74
N ALA A 125 -12.10 -7.30 -10.01
CA ALA A 125 -10.89 -6.68 -10.51
C ALA A 125 -11.19 -5.32 -11.13
N GLY A 126 -10.59 -4.26 -10.58
CA GLY A 126 -10.79 -2.93 -11.11
C GLY A 126 -9.97 -1.85 -10.39
N GLY A 127 -10.02 -0.66 -10.96
CA GLY A 127 -9.38 0.52 -10.41
C GLY A 127 -10.18 1.79 -10.66
N ALA A 128 -9.98 2.78 -9.81
CA ALA A 128 -10.54 4.11 -9.94
C ALA A 128 -9.43 5.15 -9.92
N VAL A 129 -9.54 6.16 -10.78
CA VAL A 129 -8.67 7.35 -10.76
C VAL A 129 -9.55 8.57 -10.58
N LEU A 130 -9.35 9.25 -9.46
CA LEU A 130 -9.99 10.53 -9.18
C LEU A 130 -9.03 11.64 -9.59
N VAL A 131 -9.57 12.70 -10.16
CA VAL A 131 -8.78 13.88 -10.57
C VAL A 131 -9.33 15.13 -9.91
N LYS A 132 -8.44 15.96 -9.38
CA LYS A 132 -8.80 17.23 -8.75
C LYS A 132 -9.37 18.21 -9.78
N CYS A 133 -8.78 18.25 -10.97
CA CYS A 133 -9.15 19.19 -12.03
C CYS A 133 -9.88 18.45 -13.15
N PRO A 134 -11.16 18.77 -13.45
CA PRO A 134 -11.95 18.07 -14.47
C PRO A 134 -11.32 18.06 -15.87
N GLU A 135 -10.54 19.08 -16.23
CA GLU A 135 -9.83 19.14 -17.52
C GLU A 135 -8.86 17.98 -17.70
N ASN A 136 -8.23 17.52 -16.61
CA ASN A 136 -7.32 16.39 -16.62
C ASN A 136 -8.05 15.04 -16.88
N ALA A 137 -9.33 14.96 -16.51
CA ALA A 137 -10.13 13.75 -16.71
C ALA A 137 -10.30 13.40 -18.20
N LYS A 138 -10.39 14.41 -19.09
CA LYS A 138 -10.61 14.17 -20.54
C LYS A 138 -9.50 13.32 -21.17
N GLY A 139 -8.24 13.62 -20.83
CA GLY A 139 -7.09 12.85 -21.33
C GLY A 139 -7.08 11.41 -20.83
N LEU A 140 -7.36 11.22 -19.54
CA LEU A 140 -7.44 9.89 -18.94
C LEU A 140 -8.61 9.08 -19.52
N LYS A 141 -9.78 9.68 -19.70
CA LYS A 141 -10.94 8.98 -20.28
C LYS A 141 -10.66 8.53 -21.71
N LYS A 142 -10.02 9.38 -22.53
CA LYS A 142 -9.60 9.00 -23.89
C LYS A 142 -8.59 7.84 -23.86
N PHE A 143 -7.64 7.87 -22.91
CA PHE A 143 -6.67 6.77 -22.73
C PHE A 143 -7.40 5.48 -22.34
N GLN A 144 -8.27 5.54 -21.34
CA GLN A 144 -9.09 4.41 -20.88
C GLN A 144 -9.86 3.76 -22.04
N GLN A 145 -10.55 4.56 -22.85
CA GLN A 145 -11.30 4.07 -24.01
C GLN A 145 -10.41 3.43 -25.07
N ASN A 146 -9.31 4.09 -25.42
CA ASN A 146 -8.38 3.60 -26.46
C ASN A 146 -7.71 2.27 -26.09
N TRP A 147 -7.56 1.99 -24.78
CA TRP A 147 -6.92 0.78 -24.28
C TRP A 147 -7.89 -0.26 -23.75
N GLY A 148 -9.20 -0.02 -23.86
CA GLY A 148 -10.22 -0.96 -23.40
C GLY A 148 -10.18 -1.21 -21.89
N LEU A 149 -9.82 -0.18 -21.08
CA LEU A 149 -9.69 -0.27 -19.63
C LEU A 149 -10.99 0.10 -18.90
N GLU A 150 -12.12 0.07 -19.59
CA GLU A 150 -13.41 0.37 -18.98
C GLU A 150 -13.93 -0.87 -18.25
N ILE A 151 -14.38 -0.65 -17.01
CA ILE A 151 -15.10 -1.67 -16.25
C ILE A 151 -16.50 -1.89 -16.88
N SER A 152 -17.00 -3.11 -16.87
CA SER A 152 -18.33 -3.40 -17.40
C SER A 152 -19.42 -2.76 -16.54
N PRO A 153 -20.59 -2.43 -17.13
CA PRO A 153 -21.73 -1.94 -16.35
C PRO A 153 -22.18 -2.90 -15.25
N LEU A 154 -22.12 -4.20 -15.49
CA LEU A 154 -22.48 -5.22 -14.50
C LEU A 154 -21.53 -5.20 -13.30
N GLU A 155 -20.22 -5.15 -13.55
CA GLU A 155 -19.23 -5.07 -12.48
C GLU A 155 -19.32 -3.75 -11.71
N THR A 156 -19.67 -2.66 -12.40
CA THR A 156 -19.93 -1.36 -11.76
C THR A 156 -21.12 -1.45 -10.80
N GLU A 157 -22.22 -2.10 -11.20
CA GLU A 157 -23.39 -2.31 -10.35
C GLU A 157 -23.06 -3.18 -9.13
N VAL A 158 -22.28 -4.25 -9.32
CA VAL A 158 -21.81 -5.11 -8.23
C VAL A 158 -20.97 -4.30 -7.24
N LEU A 159 -20.01 -3.51 -7.73
CA LEU A 159 -19.17 -2.68 -6.88
C LEU A 159 -20.00 -1.65 -6.09
N GLN A 160 -20.96 -0.98 -6.73
CA GLN A 160 -21.85 -0.03 -6.06
C GLN A 160 -22.61 -0.67 -4.89
N LYS A 161 -23.13 -1.90 -5.08
CA LYS A 161 -23.80 -2.63 -4.00
C LYS A 161 -22.86 -2.96 -2.84
N ARG A 162 -21.63 -3.35 -3.14
CA ARG A 162 -20.60 -3.68 -2.14
C ARG A 162 -20.08 -2.45 -1.39
N MET A 163 -20.21 -1.29 -1.96
CA MET A 163 -19.82 -0.04 -1.28
C MET A 163 -20.87 0.48 -0.30
N LEU A 164 -22.05 -0.13 -0.18
CA LEU A 164 -23.11 0.35 0.73
C LEU A 164 -22.73 0.24 2.21
N ASP A 165 -21.94 -0.75 2.58
CA ASP A 165 -21.43 -0.98 3.94
C ASP A 165 -19.92 -0.67 4.09
N PHE A 166 -19.35 0.03 3.11
CA PHE A 166 -17.91 0.28 3.02
C PHE A 166 -17.33 0.95 4.27
N GLU A 167 -17.99 1.98 4.81
CA GLU A 167 -17.52 2.71 5.99
C GLU A 167 -17.50 1.81 7.23
N GLU A 168 -18.55 1.01 7.43
CA GLU A 168 -18.64 0.06 8.53
C GLU A 168 -17.56 -1.03 8.43
N ARG A 169 -17.34 -1.57 7.22
CA ARG A 169 -16.25 -2.53 6.99
C ARG A 169 -14.89 -1.91 7.26
N MET A 170 -14.64 -0.68 6.82
CA MET A 170 -13.36 0.00 7.07
C MET A 170 -13.10 0.24 8.55
N GLN A 171 -14.14 0.56 9.33
CA GLN A 171 -13.99 0.65 10.77
C GLN A 171 -13.54 -0.67 11.37
N ARG A 172 -14.15 -1.80 10.98
CA ARG A 172 -13.72 -3.14 11.44
C ARG A 172 -12.30 -3.48 11.01
N PHE A 173 -11.92 -3.19 9.77
CA PHE A 173 -10.53 -3.37 9.32
C PHE A 173 -9.54 -2.60 10.20
N ASN A 174 -9.85 -1.35 10.56
CA ASN A 174 -9.02 -0.54 11.45
C ASN A 174 -8.93 -1.13 12.86
N GLU A 175 -10.06 -1.55 13.44
CA GLU A 175 -10.13 -2.14 14.78
C GLU A 175 -9.39 -3.47 14.84
N ASN A 176 -9.65 -4.37 13.91
CA ASN A 176 -9.03 -5.70 13.85
C ASN A 176 -7.52 -5.62 13.65
N SER A 177 -7.06 -4.79 12.70
CA SER A 177 -5.63 -4.65 12.45
C SER A 177 -4.90 -4.00 13.62
N LEU A 178 -5.53 -3.06 14.33
CA LEU A 178 -4.94 -2.47 15.54
C LEU A 178 -4.81 -3.50 16.67
N ALA A 179 -5.83 -4.34 16.85
CA ALA A 179 -5.77 -5.44 17.83
C ALA A 179 -4.68 -6.45 17.49
N VAL A 180 -4.53 -6.82 16.20
CA VAL A 180 -3.44 -7.67 15.70
C VAL A 180 -2.08 -7.01 15.96
N ALA A 181 -1.92 -5.72 15.65
CA ALA A 181 -0.66 -5.00 15.85
C ALA A 181 -0.25 -5.00 17.33
N HIS A 182 -1.16 -4.65 18.23
CA HIS A 182 -0.88 -4.64 19.67
C HIS A 182 -0.55 -6.03 20.22
N PHE A 183 -1.25 -7.06 19.75
CA PHE A 183 -0.93 -8.44 20.12
C PHE A 183 0.49 -8.82 19.68
N LEU A 184 0.86 -8.52 18.45
CA LEU A 184 2.18 -8.82 17.92
C LEU A 184 3.29 -8.01 18.60
N GLU A 185 3.07 -6.73 18.90
CA GLU A 185 4.03 -5.88 19.63
C GLU A 185 4.32 -6.41 21.05
N ALA A 186 3.32 -6.99 21.71
CA ALA A 186 3.46 -7.57 23.05
C ALA A 186 4.06 -9.00 23.03
N HIS A 187 4.15 -9.66 21.88
CA HIS A 187 4.51 -11.07 21.81
C HIS A 187 6.04 -11.28 21.79
N SER A 188 6.56 -12.14 22.68
CA SER A 188 8.01 -12.37 22.87
C SER A 188 8.75 -12.96 21.65
N ALA A 189 8.04 -13.62 20.73
CA ALA A 189 8.63 -14.17 19.51
C ALA A 189 8.70 -13.15 18.36
N VAL A 190 8.15 -11.94 18.52
CA VAL A 190 8.16 -10.87 17.52
C VAL A 190 9.29 -9.89 17.82
N ASN A 191 9.99 -9.48 16.78
CA ASN A 191 11.08 -8.49 16.87
C ASN A 191 10.58 -7.08 16.58
N ARG A 192 9.86 -6.92 15.46
CA ARG A 192 9.37 -5.62 15.00
C ARG A 192 8.02 -5.77 14.32
N VAL A 193 7.14 -4.82 14.57
CA VAL A 193 5.82 -4.71 13.91
C VAL A 193 5.78 -3.41 13.12
N TYR A 194 5.16 -3.46 11.93
CA TYR A 194 4.96 -2.34 11.03
C TYR A 194 3.46 -2.18 10.79
N TYR A 195 2.93 -1.00 11.12
CA TYR A 195 1.56 -0.60 10.81
C TYR A 195 1.45 0.94 10.75
N ALA A 196 0.46 1.45 10.02
CA ALA A 196 0.43 2.84 9.61
C ALA A 196 0.40 3.87 10.75
N CYS A 197 -0.16 3.51 11.90
CA CYS A 197 -0.25 4.39 13.08
C CYS A 197 0.71 3.99 14.20
N SER A 198 1.79 3.26 13.89
CA SER A 198 2.79 2.87 14.89
C SER A 198 3.45 4.10 15.50
N PRO A 199 3.35 4.33 16.82
CA PRO A 199 3.95 5.48 17.47
C PRO A 199 5.48 5.38 17.55
N SER A 200 6.04 4.19 17.41
CA SER A 200 7.49 3.92 17.47
C SER A 200 8.17 4.03 16.08
N ASP A 201 7.42 4.13 15.00
CA ASP A 201 7.98 4.17 13.66
C ASP A 201 8.00 5.60 13.09
N VAL A 202 9.22 6.14 12.89
CA VAL A 202 9.44 7.49 12.35
C VAL A 202 8.84 7.63 10.95
N SER A 203 8.81 6.54 10.15
CA SER A 203 8.19 6.54 8.83
C SER A 203 6.67 6.77 8.87
N SER A 204 6.05 6.63 10.04
CA SER A 204 4.63 6.86 10.29
C SER A 204 4.35 8.15 11.08
N SER A 205 5.33 9.03 11.25
CA SER A 205 5.20 10.27 12.02
C SER A 205 4.12 11.24 11.47
N ALA A 206 3.81 11.16 10.18
CA ALA A 206 2.75 11.95 9.55
C ALA A 206 1.34 11.33 9.74
N ALA A 207 1.23 10.05 10.14
CA ALA A 207 -0.02 9.32 10.22
C ALA A 207 -1.08 10.00 11.12
N PRO A 208 -0.77 10.49 12.34
CA PRO A 208 -1.79 11.09 13.21
C PRO A 208 -2.48 12.32 12.62
N LYS A 209 -1.83 12.98 11.65
CA LYS A 209 -2.38 14.14 10.96
C LYS A 209 -3.17 13.75 9.72
N LEU A 210 -2.72 12.73 9.00
CA LEU A 210 -3.20 12.38 7.67
C LEU A 210 -4.29 11.33 7.69
N LEU A 211 -4.27 10.44 8.69
CA LEU A 211 -5.11 9.24 8.73
C LEU A 211 -6.11 9.31 9.89
N SER A 212 -7.35 8.89 9.63
CA SER A 212 -8.37 8.64 10.65
C SER A 212 -8.36 7.19 11.15
N GLY A 213 -7.60 6.28 10.51
CA GLY A 213 -7.42 4.88 10.89
C GLY A 213 -6.20 4.29 10.19
N ASN A 214 -5.71 3.15 10.70
CA ASN A 214 -4.45 2.54 10.28
C ASN A 214 -4.58 1.60 9.07
N GLY A 215 -5.78 1.42 8.52
CA GLY A 215 -6.02 0.43 7.46
C GLY A 215 -6.01 -1.00 8.00
N GLY A 216 -6.05 -2.00 7.12
CA GLY A 216 -6.11 -3.42 7.49
C GLY A 216 -4.78 -4.17 7.41
N VAL A 217 -3.65 -3.50 7.15
CA VAL A 217 -2.36 -4.19 6.95
C VAL A 217 -1.47 -4.03 8.17
N VAL A 218 -0.92 -5.15 8.62
CA VAL A 218 0.12 -5.24 9.66
C VAL A 218 1.20 -6.18 9.16
N SER A 219 2.45 -5.75 9.19
CA SER A 219 3.59 -6.61 8.87
C SER A 219 4.49 -6.77 10.07
N PHE A 220 5.22 -7.87 10.16
CA PHE A 220 6.13 -8.10 11.27
C PHE A 220 7.28 -9.04 10.89
N VAL A 221 8.31 -9.02 11.72
CA VAL A 221 9.50 -9.88 11.65
C VAL A 221 9.61 -10.67 12.95
N LEU A 222 9.92 -11.95 12.83
CA LEU A 222 10.18 -12.81 13.99
C LEU A 222 11.48 -12.41 14.70
N LYS A 223 11.57 -12.64 16.01
CA LYS A 223 12.77 -12.37 16.80
C LYS A 223 13.95 -13.23 16.36
N ASN A 224 13.70 -14.49 16.06
CA ASN A 224 14.65 -15.38 15.40
C ASN A 224 14.32 -15.41 13.92
N ASP A 225 14.87 -14.43 13.17
CA ASP A 225 14.59 -14.15 11.76
C ASP A 225 15.33 -15.13 10.85
N THR A 226 14.76 -16.33 10.68
CA THR A 226 15.28 -17.38 9.80
C THR A 226 14.18 -17.95 8.91
N GLU A 227 14.55 -18.46 7.74
CA GLU A 227 13.61 -19.13 6.84
C GLU A 227 12.94 -20.33 7.53
N GLU A 228 13.65 -21.07 8.38
CA GLU A 228 13.10 -22.19 9.13
C GLU A 228 11.96 -21.74 10.05
N ASN A 229 12.14 -20.67 10.81
CA ASN A 229 11.11 -20.15 11.70
C ASN A 229 9.93 -19.53 10.91
N LEU A 230 10.22 -18.87 9.79
CA LEU A 230 9.16 -18.42 8.89
C LEU A 230 8.31 -19.59 8.41
N ARG A 231 8.95 -20.72 8.01
CA ARG A 231 8.24 -21.94 7.62
C ARG A 231 7.44 -22.54 8.78
N ARG A 232 8.02 -22.63 9.99
CA ARG A 232 7.31 -23.11 11.18
C ARG A 232 6.07 -22.28 11.49
N PHE A 233 6.17 -20.95 11.32
CA PHE A 233 5.03 -20.04 11.45
C PHE A 233 3.99 -20.28 10.36
N TYR A 234 4.40 -20.24 9.09
CA TYR A 234 3.49 -20.16 7.95
C TYR A 234 2.95 -21.51 7.50
N ASP A 235 3.77 -22.60 7.51
CA ASP A 235 3.35 -23.90 6.98
C ASP A 235 2.39 -24.64 7.92
N GLY A 236 2.32 -24.25 9.18
CA GLY A 236 1.37 -24.80 10.15
C GLY A 236 -0.08 -24.47 9.80
N GLU A 237 -0.99 -25.14 10.49
CA GLU A 237 -2.42 -24.92 10.31
C GLU A 237 -2.87 -23.61 10.94
N PHE A 238 -3.78 -22.93 10.24
CA PHE A 238 -4.60 -21.84 10.70
C PHE A 238 -6.06 -22.26 10.57
N THR A 239 -6.90 -21.90 11.53
CA THR A 239 -8.32 -22.25 11.54
C THR A 239 -9.22 -21.11 11.04
N SER A 240 -8.78 -19.87 11.24
CA SER A 240 -9.52 -18.65 10.94
C SER A 240 -8.77 -17.72 9.99
N ILE A 241 -7.46 -17.88 9.83
CA ILE A 241 -6.61 -17.10 8.93
C ILE A 241 -6.37 -17.88 7.64
N PHE A 242 -6.57 -17.20 6.49
CA PHE A 242 -6.31 -17.82 5.18
C PHE A 242 -4.94 -17.42 4.63
N LYS A 243 -4.29 -18.33 3.91
CA LYS A 243 -3.00 -18.09 3.24
C LYS A 243 -3.23 -17.49 1.86
N ALA A 244 -2.97 -16.21 1.69
CA ALA A 244 -3.11 -15.53 0.40
C ALA A 244 -2.28 -14.25 0.32
N PRO A 245 -1.75 -13.88 -0.86
CA PRO A 245 -0.91 -12.69 -1.04
C PRO A 245 -1.70 -11.40 -1.28
N THR A 246 -3.04 -11.42 -1.22
CA THR A 246 -3.90 -10.25 -1.42
C THR A 246 -4.23 -9.53 -0.10
N LEU A 247 -5.13 -8.56 -0.15
CA LEU A 247 -5.62 -7.81 1.01
C LEU A 247 -7.01 -7.21 0.73
N GLY A 248 -7.68 -6.71 1.77
CA GLY A 248 -8.99 -6.04 1.66
C GLY A 248 -10.16 -7.01 1.51
N SER A 249 -9.97 -8.29 1.86
CA SER A 249 -11.02 -9.29 2.01
C SER A 249 -11.71 -9.16 3.36
N ASN A 250 -12.94 -9.67 3.45
CA ASN A 250 -13.64 -9.78 4.74
C ASN A 250 -12.94 -10.76 5.69
N GLU A 251 -12.18 -11.71 5.16
CA GLU A 251 -11.39 -12.67 5.91
C GLU A 251 -9.95 -12.19 6.11
N THR A 252 -9.38 -12.50 7.26
CA THR A 252 -7.98 -12.24 7.57
C THR A 252 -7.05 -13.16 6.78
N LEU A 253 -6.05 -12.55 6.16
CA LEU A 253 -5.08 -13.21 5.30
C LEU A 253 -3.66 -13.09 5.84
N VAL A 254 -2.83 -14.11 5.57
CA VAL A 254 -1.41 -14.10 5.90
C VAL A 254 -0.54 -14.52 4.70
N CYS A 255 0.61 -13.88 4.55
CA CYS A 255 1.61 -14.31 3.56
C CYS A 255 3.05 -13.99 3.99
N PRO A 256 4.03 -14.81 3.57
CA PRO A 256 5.46 -14.52 3.66
C PRO A 256 5.83 -13.56 2.53
N TYR A 257 5.61 -12.24 2.78
CA TYR A 257 5.52 -11.23 1.73
C TYR A 257 6.76 -11.19 0.83
N SER A 258 7.95 -11.04 1.42
CA SER A 258 9.18 -10.88 0.62
C SER A 258 9.50 -12.13 -0.19
N LEU A 259 9.21 -13.32 0.32
CA LEU A 259 9.42 -14.56 -0.41
C LEU A 259 8.43 -14.76 -1.57
N LEU A 260 7.28 -14.10 -1.56
CA LEU A 260 6.30 -14.21 -2.64
C LEU A 260 6.48 -13.12 -3.71
N THR A 261 6.77 -11.89 -3.29
CA THR A 261 6.81 -10.74 -4.20
C THR A 261 8.21 -10.36 -4.66
N HIS A 262 9.24 -10.77 -3.89
CA HIS A 262 10.66 -10.47 -4.11
C HIS A 262 11.50 -11.75 -4.16
N TYR A 263 10.92 -12.85 -4.68
CA TYR A 263 11.57 -14.17 -4.71
C TYR A 263 12.90 -14.18 -5.46
N HIS A 264 13.03 -13.37 -6.50
CA HIS A 264 14.23 -13.31 -7.35
C HIS A 264 15.24 -12.24 -6.88
N ASP A 265 14.88 -11.40 -5.91
CA ASP A 265 15.75 -10.33 -5.45
C ASP A 265 16.80 -10.89 -4.46
N SER A 266 18.02 -10.40 -4.59
CA SER A 266 19.12 -10.74 -3.68
C SER A 266 18.90 -10.09 -2.29
N ASP A 267 19.70 -10.49 -1.30
CA ASP A 267 19.65 -9.85 0.03
C ASP A 267 20.13 -8.40 -0.05
N GLU A 268 21.07 -8.10 -0.97
CA GLU A 268 21.54 -6.75 -1.23
C GLU A 268 20.42 -5.87 -1.83
N ASP A 269 19.65 -6.39 -2.78
CA ASP A 269 18.50 -5.67 -3.37
C ASP A 269 17.44 -5.35 -2.31
N LEU A 270 17.14 -6.33 -1.44
CA LEU A 270 16.17 -6.13 -0.36
C LEU A 270 16.67 -5.13 0.69
N LEU A 271 17.98 -5.14 0.98
CA LEU A 271 18.58 -4.19 1.91
C LEU A 271 18.52 -2.75 1.37
N GLU A 272 18.71 -2.58 0.05
CA GLU A 272 18.62 -1.26 -0.61
C GLU A 272 17.23 -0.63 -0.44
N ILE A 273 16.18 -1.45 -0.45
CA ILE A 273 14.79 -1.01 -0.26
C ILE A 273 14.30 -1.16 1.20
N GLU A 274 15.19 -1.48 2.13
CA GLU A 274 14.90 -1.68 3.57
C GLU A 274 13.84 -2.76 3.85
N LEU A 275 13.69 -3.76 2.97
CA LEU A 275 12.68 -4.81 3.07
C LEU A 275 13.24 -6.08 3.73
N PRO A 276 12.75 -6.48 4.92
CA PRO A 276 13.21 -7.71 5.57
C PRO A 276 12.92 -8.97 4.73
N ARG A 277 13.90 -9.88 4.61
CA ARG A 277 13.78 -11.12 3.82
C ARG A 277 12.61 -12.01 4.27
N HIS A 278 12.42 -12.15 5.56
CA HIS A 278 11.38 -13.03 6.12
C HIS A 278 10.19 -12.23 6.69
N LEU A 279 9.84 -11.12 6.02
CA LEU A 279 8.69 -10.31 6.40
C LEU A 279 7.39 -11.11 6.26
N ILE A 280 6.62 -11.12 7.33
CA ILE A 280 5.27 -11.69 7.35
C ILE A 280 4.28 -10.54 7.29
N ARG A 281 3.32 -10.61 6.36
CA ARG A 281 2.25 -9.63 6.28
C ARG A 281 0.91 -10.28 6.63
N ILE A 282 0.20 -9.66 7.56
CA ILE A 282 -1.20 -9.92 7.86
C ILE A 282 -2.03 -8.84 7.16
N ALA A 283 -3.06 -9.26 6.44
CA ALA A 283 -4.12 -8.39 5.97
C ALA A 283 -5.37 -8.74 6.77
N SER A 284 -5.65 -7.97 7.82
CA SER A 284 -6.81 -8.18 8.68
C SER A 284 -8.09 -8.05 7.86
N GLY A 285 -9.03 -8.92 8.13
CA GLY A 285 -10.37 -8.87 7.58
C GLY A 285 -11.31 -7.97 8.39
N SER A 286 -12.58 -8.00 8.02
CA SER A 286 -13.66 -7.29 8.72
C SER A 286 -14.51 -8.21 9.57
N GLU A 287 -13.92 -9.26 10.14
CA GLU A 287 -14.57 -10.22 11.04
C GLU A 287 -15.19 -9.49 12.26
N ASN A 288 -16.29 -10.01 12.75
CA ASN A 288 -16.95 -9.46 13.95
C ASN A 288 -16.22 -9.83 15.25
N GLU A 289 -15.46 -10.93 15.25
CA GLU A 289 -14.73 -11.44 16.40
C GLU A 289 -13.25 -11.58 16.04
N ILE A 290 -12.38 -10.92 16.78
CA ILE A 290 -10.94 -10.95 16.54
C ILE A 290 -10.22 -12.07 17.30
N GLU A 291 -10.84 -12.61 18.34
CA GLU A 291 -10.25 -13.61 19.22
C GLU A 291 -9.79 -14.89 18.48
N PRO A 292 -10.52 -15.45 17.50
CA PRO A 292 -10.05 -16.58 16.70
C PRO A 292 -8.78 -16.27 15.92
N ILE A 293 -8.66 -15.06 15.38
CA ILE A 293 -7.47 -14.59 14.65
C ILE A 293 -6.28 -14.51 15.58
N ILE A 294 -6.46 -13.92 16.77
CA ILE A 294 -5.41 -13.82 17.79
C ILE A 294 -4.97 -15.20 18.27
N ALA A 295 -5.91 -16.15 18.44
CA ALA A 295 -5.61 -17.52 18.83
C ALA A 295 -4.75 -18.26 17.76
N ASP A 296 -5.09 -18.09 16.48
CA ASP A 296 -4.30 -18.63 15.37
C ASP A 296 -2.89 -18.04 15.35
N LEU A 297 -2.74 -16.72 15.48
CA LEU A 297 -1.44 -16.06 15.52
C LEU A 297 -0.60 -16.53 16.71
N ASN A 298 -1.19 -16.65 17.90
CA ASN A 298 -0.50 -17.14 19.10
C ASN A 298 -0.01 -18.58 18.90
N SER A 299 -0.84 -19.45 18.34
CA SER A 299 -0.47 -20.83 18.02
C SER A 299 0.66 -20.92 16.99
N ALA A 300 0.61 -20.07 15.96
CA ALA A 300 1.65 -19.99 14.93
C ALA A 300 2.98 -19.50 15.49
N LEU A 301 2.96 -18.46 16.32
CA LEU A 301 4.16 -17.90 16.97
C LEU A 301 4.78 -18.86 17.97
N ALA A 302 3.97 -19.66 18.70
CA ALA A 302 4.49 -20.68 19.62
C ALA A 302 5.34 -21.74 18.91
N ARG A 303 5.08 -22.05 17.63
CA ARG A 303 5.90 -22.97 16.84
C ARG A 303 7.29 -22.45 16.52
N THR A 304 7.55 -21.15 16.65
CA THR A 304 8.84 -20.51 16.33
C THR A 304 9.78 -20.36 17.53
N THR A 305 9.34 -20.75 18.72
CA THR A 305 10.11 -20.59 19.98
C THR A 305 10.92 -21.80 20.38
N HIS A 306 11.00 -22.84 19.53
CA HIS A 306 11.71 -24.12 19.82
C HIS A 306 12.90 -24.36 18.90
#